data_22ffe5f50af0925586760e3ad44eebbb
#
_entry.id   22ffe5f50af0925586760e3ad44eebbb
#
_cell.length_a   1.000
_cell.length_b   1.000
_cell.length_c   1.000
_cell.angle_alpha   90.00
_cell.angle_beta   90.00
_cell.angle_gamma   90.00
#
_symmetry.space_group_name_H-M   'P 1'
#
loop_
_entity.id
_entity.type
_entity.pdbx_description
1 polymer ?
#
loop_
_entity_poly.entity_id
_entity_poly.type
_entity_poly.pdbx_seq_one_letter_code
_entity_poly.pdbx_strand_id
1 'polypeptide(L)'
;MDIEVRNGPAFGVARLSMSGGEKVRAESGSMMATSDGVVVEAKAEGGVMKSLKRAALGGESFFLTTFTAPPQGGFVDVAALMPGDLVVVDVPSDGLIVQRGSWLASEATVELNTKWGGFKNLFGSEGGFIVHAEGSGKIVLSCYGALETWNLAPGEKITLDTGHMVAYDPSLTMSLRKATGGIVQMVKSGEGLVFDFTGPGRLLVQTRNPNEFLGFIGAALGGNNAGGRPSVAGLLTRD
;
A
#
# COMPACT_ATOMS: atom_id res chain seq x y z
N MET A 1 10.40 20.04 -0.79
CA MET A 1 9.55 19.45 0.26
C MET A 1 10.40 18.72 1.30
N ASP A 2 10.04 18.80 2.58
CA ASP A 2 10.63 18.00 3.65
C ASP A 2 9.62 17.02 4.22
N ILE A 3 10.05 15.79 4.51
CA ILE A 3 9.19 14.73 5.06
C ILE A 3 9.84 14.17 6.32
N GLU A 4 9.17 14.37 7.44
CA GLU A 4 9.59 13.89 8.76
C GLU A 4 8.67 12.75 9.23
N VAL A 5 9.25 11.59 9.58
CA VAL A 5 8.54 10.50 10.23
C VAL A 5 8.70 10.60 11.73
N ARG A 6 7.58 10.62 12.45
CA ARG A 6 7.51 10.68 13.91
C ARG A 6 6.82 9.42 14.45
N ASN A 7 7.06 9.13 15.74
CA ASN A 7 6.42 8.01 16.46
C ASN A 7 6.68 6.62 15.83
N GLY A 8 7.74 6.49 15.00
CA GLY A 8 8.19 5.18 14.53
C GLY A 8 8.78 4.34 15.68
N PRO A 9 8.95 3.03 15.49
CA PRO A 9 8.56 2.26 14.31
C PRO A 9 7.12 1.68 14.37
N ALA A 10 6.33 1.90 15.43
CA ALA A 10 5.09 1.17 15.65
C ALA A 10 3.81 1.93 15.26
N PHE A 11 3.83 3.27 15.40
CA PHE A 11 2.67 4.14 15.16
C PHE A 11 3.11 5.38 14.37
N GLY A 12 3.74 5.15 13.22
CA GLY A 12 4.33 6.19 12.40
C GLY A 12 3.31 7.23 11.92
N VAL A 13 3.73 8.50 12.00
CA VAL A 13 3.04 9.64 11.39
C VAL A 13 4.05 10.36 10.52
N ALA A 14 3.73 10.60 9.26
CA ALA A 14 4.57 11.39 8.38
C ALA A 14 4.04 12.82 8.26
N ARG A 15 4.89 13.80 8.57
CA ARG A 15 4.65 15.21 8.26
C ARG A 15 5.29 15.55 6.93
N LEU A 16 4.48 16.01 5.98
CA LEU A 16 4.94 16.52 4.69
C LEU A 16 4.85 18.04 4.74
N SER A 17 6.00 18.70 4.88
CA SER A 17 6.13 20.17 4.91
C SER A 17 6.27 20.69 3.49
N MET A 18 5.35 21.56 3.09
CA MET A 18 5.19 22.05 1.73
C MET A 18 5.54 23.55 1.65
N SER A 19 6.27 23.96 0.64
CA SER A 19 6.42 25.39 0.26
C SER A 19 5.14 25.90 -0.39
N GLY A 20 5.04 27.22 -0.56
CA GLY A 20 3.85 27.83 -1.16
C GLY A 20 3.51 27.26 -2.53
N GLY A 21 2.27 26.78 -2.69
CA GLY A 21 1.77 26.17 -3.91
C GLY A 21 2.21 24.74 -4.18
N GLU A 22 3.10 24.16 -3.34
CA GLU A 22 3.46 22.75 -3.47
C GLU A 22 2.26 21.83 -3.24
N LYS A 23 2.33 20.65 -3.88
CA LYS A 23 1.28 19.65 -3.80
C LYS A 23 1.84 18.30 -3.38
N VAL A 24 1.07 17.62 -2.56
CA VAL A 24 1.27 16.21 -2.19
C VAL A 24 0.02 15.41 -2.48
N ARG A 25 0.20 14.13 -2.74
CA ARG A 25 -0.88 13.15 -2.86
C ARG A 25 -0.78 12.16 -1.71
N ALA A 26 -1.92 11.79 -1.16
CA ALA A 26 -1.98 10.77 -0.13
C ALA A 26 -3.18 9.85 -0.34
N GLU A 27 -3.12 8.68 0.28
CA GLU A 27 -4.24 7.75 0.34
C GLU A 27 -5.46 8.42 0.98
N SER A 28 -6.63 8.22 0.38
CA SER A 28 -7.86 8.81 0.92
C SER A 28 -8.15 8.27 2.32
N GLY A 29 -8.38 9.19 3.26
CA GLY A 29 -8.62 8.86 4.67
C GLY A 29 -7.36 8.80 5.53
N SER A 30 -6.16 8.95 4.95
CA SER A 30 -4.91 8.93 5.72
C SER A 30 -4.56 10.25 6.42
N MET A 31 -5.25 11.34 6.09
CA MET A 31 -5.02 12.65 6.69
C MET A 31 -5.32 12.64 8.20
N MET A 32 -4.31 12.97 9.00
CA MET A 32 -4.47 13.20 10.44
C MET A 32 -4.69 14.69 10.76
N ALA A 33 -3.93 15.59 10.12
CA ALA A 33 -4.03 17.03 10.32
C ALA A 33 -3.44 17.81 9.13
N THR A 34 -3.84 19.06 8.97
CA THR A 34 -3.20 20.04 8.09
C THR A 34 -3.00 21.37 8.80
N SER A 35 -2.05 22.17 8.32
CA SER A 35 -2.01 23.58 8.67
C SER A 35 -3.18 24.33 8.04
N ASP A 36 -3.50 25.50 8.60
CA ASP A 36 -4.53 26.38 8.06
C ASP A 36 -4.25 26.79 6.60
N GLY A 37 -5.30 26.90 5.80
CA GLY A 37 -5.24 27.31 4.40
C GLY A 37 -4.80 26.21 3.41
N VAL A 38 -4.47 25.00 3.85
CA VAL A 38 -4.23 23.89 2.93
C VAL A 38 -5.53 23.47 2.24
N VAL A 39 -5.52 23.48 0.91
CA VAL A 39 -6.65 23.04 0.09
C VAL A 39 -6.61 21.52 -0.08
N VAL A 40 -7.74 20.86 0.21
CA VAL A 40 -7.90 19.41 0.14
C VAL A 40 -8.83 19.04 -1.01
N GLU A 41 -8.34 18.30 -1.99
CA GLU A 41 -9.09 17.85 -3.16
C GLU A 41 -9.06 16.33 -3.27
N ALA A 42 -10.21 15.67 -3.12
CA ALA A 42 -10.33 14.24 -3.40
C ALA A 42 -10.55 14.03 -4.91
N LYS A 43 -9.67 13.27 -5.55
CA LYS A 43 -9.81 12.88 -6.95
C LYS A 43 -9.85 11.37 -7.08
N ALA A 44 -10.84 10.89 -7.82
CA ALA A 44 -10.86 9.50 -8.26
C ALA A 44 -10.03 9.39 -9.56
N GLU A 45 -8.99 8.56 -9.57
CA GLU A 45 -8.18 8.34 -10.77
C GLU A 45 -9.04 7.81 -11.93
N GLY A 46 -9.03 8.52 -13.06
CA GLY A 46 -9.81 8.15 -14.26
C GLY A 46 -11.22 8.72 -14.32
N GLY A 47 -11.61 9.63 -13.41
CA GLY A 47 -12.92 10.28 -13.36
C GLY A 47 -13.94 9.53 -12.50
N VAL A 48 -14.80 10.30 -11.79
CA VAL A 48 -15.76 9.79 -10.80
C VAL A 48 -16.66 8.67 -11.36
N MET A 49 -17.11 8.78 -12.60
CA MET A 49 -17.98 7.79 -13.26
C MET A 49 -17.28 6.45 -13.55
N LYS A 50 -15.99 6.46 -13.91
CA LYS A 50 -15.21 5.22 -14.12
C LYS A 50 -14.83 4.54 -12.82
N SER A 51 -14.57 5.32 -11.76
CA SER A 51 -14.26 4.83 -10.42
C SER A 51 -15.46 4.19 -9.76
N LEU A 52 -16.66 4.80 -9.87
CA LEU A 52 -17.92 4.22 -9.38
C LEU A 52 -18.27 2.91 -10.12
N LYS A 53 -18.08 2.83 -11.45
CA LYS A 53 -18.27 1.58 -12.19
C LYS A 53 -17.27 0.50 -11.78
N ARG A 54 -16.01 0.85 -11.46
CA ARG A 54 -15.01 -0.13 -10.97
C ARG A 54 -15.34 -0.61 -9.57
N ALA A 55 -15.75 0.29 -8.65
CA ALA A 55 -16.19 -0.07 -7.31
C ALA A 55 -17.42 -1.00 -7.33
N ALA A 56 -18.40 -0.73 -8.22
CA ALA A 56 -19.59 -1.56 -8.40
C ALA A 56 -19.30 -2.95 -9.00
N LEU A 57 -18.17 -3.11 -9.69
CA LEU A 57 -17.73 -4.38 -10.30
C LEU A 57 -16.67 -5.13 -9.45
N GLY A 58 -16.51 -4.76 -8.16
CA GLY A 58 -15.56 -5.39 -7.24
C GLY A 58 -14.10 -4.99 -7.48
N GLY A 59 -13.83 -4.01 -8.37
CA GLY A 59 -12.53 -3.40 -8.54
C GLY A 59 -12.40 -2.19 -7.62
N GLU A 60 -11.56 -2.26 -6.60
CA GLU A 60 -11.32 -1.13 -5.72
C GLU A 60 -10.76 0.06 -6.50
N SER A 61 -11.38 1.22 -6.33
CA SER A 61 -10.89 2.48 -6.90
C SER A 61 -9.72 2.98 -6.07
N PHE A 62 -8.64 3.40 -6.75
CA PHE A 62 -7.54 4.09 -6.10
C PHE A 62 -7.97 5.54 -5.89
N PHE A 63 -8.42 5.85 -4.69
CA PHE A 63 -8.81 7.20 -4.32
C PHE A 63 -7.60 7.94 -3.78
N LEU A 64 -7.28 9.04 -4.43
CA LEU A 64 -6.19 9.94 -4.05
C LEU A 64 -6.77 11.24 -3.50
N THR A 65 -6.21 11.70 -2.42
CA THR A 65 -6.42 13.06 -1.91
C THR A 65 -5.21 13.91 -2.24
N THR A 66 -5.41 15.03 -2.91
CA THR A 66 -4.36 16.02 -3.20
C THR A 66 -4.46 17.15 -2.20
N PHE A 67 -3.35 17.48 -1.58
CA PHE A 67 -3.20 18.62 -0.68
C PHE A 67 -2.37 19.69 -1.38
N THR A 68 -2.84 20.92 -1.41
CA THR A 68 -2.14 22.07 -1.98
C THR A 68 -1.86 23.10 -0.91
N ALA A 69 -0.59 23.45 -0.70
CA ALA A 69 -0.20 24.45 0.27
C ALA A 69 -0.63 25.84 -0.14
N PRO A 70 -1.06 26.70 0.82
CA PRO A 70 -1.29 28.13 0.57
C PRO A 70 0.05 28.85 0.26
N PRO A 71 0.02 30.14 -0.20
CA PRO A 71 1.24 30.85 -0.62
C PRO A 71 2.35 30.92 0.44
N GLN A 72 2.00 30.92 1.71
CA GLN A 72 2.96 30.95 2.83
C GLN A 72 3.55 29.57 3.17
N GLY A 73 3.17 28.52 2.44
CA GLY A 73 3.52 27.14 2.77
C GLY A 73 2.58 26.53 3.81
N GLY A 74 2.84 25.27 4.14
CA GLY A 74 2.02 24.56 5.10
C GLY A 74 2.48 23.12 5.28
N PHE A 75 1.71 22.31 5.98
CA PHE A 75 1.98 20.90 6.15
C PHE A 75 0.72 20.05 6.08
N VAL A 76 0.91 18.78 5.79
CA VAL A 76 -0.08 17.73 6.05
C VAL A 76 0.59 16.61 6.86
N ASP A 77 -0.09 16.16 7.91
CA ASP A 77 0.25 14.95 8.65
C ASP A 77 -0.61 13.80 8.15
N VAL A 78 0.02 12.69 7.79
CA VAL A 78 -0.66 11.47 7.36
C VAL A 78 -0.26 10.29 8.25
N ALA A 79 -1.22 9.40 8.50
CA ALA A 79 -1.03 8.18 9.27
C ALA A 79 -1.71 7.02 8.53
N ALA A 80 -1.08 5.85 8.59
CA ALA A 80 -1.64 4.63 8.02
C ALA A 80 -2.81 4.11 8.87
N LEU A 81 -3.74 3.39 8.22
CA LEU A 81 -4.85 2.74 8.92
C LEU A 81 -4.36 1.65 9.88
N MET A 82 -3.37 0.86 9.46
CA MET A 82 -2.80 -0.22 10.27
C MET A 82 -1.63 0.29 11.10
N PRO A 83 -1.50 -0.14 12.38
CA PRO A 83 -0.37 0.24 13.21
C PRO A 83 0.94 -0.35 12.66
N GLY A 84 1.94 0.49 12.47
CA GLY A 84 3.20 0.05 11.90
C GLY A 84 4.17 1.18 11.63
N ASP A 85 5.23 0.83 10.95
CA ASP A 85 6.31 1.74 10.60
C ASP A 85 6.01 2.48 9.29
N LEU A 86 6.66 3.62 9.12
CA LEU A 86 6.69 4.41 7.90
C LEU A 86 8.12 4.59 7.42
N VAL A 87 8.31 4.49 6.11
CA VAL A 87 9.59 4.79 5.49
C VAL A 87 9.42 5.80 4.36
N VAL A 88 10.36 6.74 4.30
CA VAL A 88 10.48 7.69 3.18
C VAL A 88 11.53 7.15 2.21
N VAL A 89 11.15 7.00 0.95
CA VAL A 89 12.02 6.48 -0.10
C VAL A 89 12.07 7.50 -1.23
N ASP A 90 13.28 7.83 -1.70
CA ASP A 90 13.44 8.53 -2.97
C ASP A 90 13.09 7.52 -4.09
N VAL A 91 12.22 7.91 -5.02
CA VAL A 91 11.84 7.04 -6.13
C VAL A 91 13.06 6.89 -7.08
N PRO A 92 13.56 5.66 -7.28
CA PRO A 92 14.67 5.41 -8.19
C PRO A 92 14.34 5.80 -9.63
N SER A 93 15.36 6.04 -10.46
CA SER A 93 15.19 6.43 -11.88
C SER A 93 14.44 5.38 -12.72
N ASP A 94 14.50 4.12 -12.34
CA ASP A 94 13.78 2.99 -12.94
C ASP A 94 12.45 2.69 -12.25
N GLY A 95 12.08 3.53 -11.29
CA GLY A 95 10.84 3.44 -10.52
C GLY A 95 10.91 2.50 -9.31
N LEU A 96 9.77 2.33 -8.66
CA LEU A 96 9.59 1.44 -7.51
C LEU A 96 8.27 0.69 -7.67
N ILE A 97 8.31 -0.61 -7.50
CA ILE A 97 7.09 -1.44 -7.51
C ILE A 97 6.57 -1.50 -6.08
N VAL A 98 5.34 -1.05 -5.86
CA VAL A 98 4.74 -0.90 -4.53
C VAL A 98 3.47 -1.71 -4.44
N GLN A 99 3.28 -2.43 -3.35
CA GLN A 99 1.98 -3.00 -3.02
C GLN A 99 1.02 -1.86 -2.70
N ARG A 100 -0.17 -1.88 -3.29
CA ARG A 100 -1.11 -0.76 -3.21
C ARG A 100 -1.41 -0.30 -1.79
N GLY A 101 -1.68 -1.21 -0.87
CA GLY A 101 -1.97 -0.89 0.53
C GLY A 101 -0.77 -0.38 1.33
N SER A 102 0.41 -0.36 0.74
CA SER A 102 1.62 0.18 1.35
C SER A 102 1.97 1.59 0.91
N TRP A 103 1.36 2.11 -0.16
CA TRP A 103 1.52 3.53 -0.52
C TRP A 103 0.66 4.40 0.39
N LEU A 104 1.28 5.33 1.10
CA LEU A 104 0.59 6.26 2.00
C LEU A 104 0.51 7.67 1.44
N ALA A 105 1.64 8.20 0.96
CA ALA A 105 1.71 9.54 0.38
C ALA A 105 2.90 9.68 -0.57
N SER A 106 2.90 10.71 -1.41
CA SER A 106 4.02 11.06 -2.27
C SER A 106 3.99 12.51 -2.69
N GLU A 107 5.15 13.02 -3.12
CA GLU A 107 5.22 14.26 -3.88
C GLU A 107 4.36 14.15 -5.15
N ALA A 108 3.78 15.28 -5.60
CA ALA A 108 2.92 15.29 -6.77
C ALA A 108 3.66 14.97 -8.08
N THR A 109 5.00 15.06 -8.07
CA THR A 109 5.89 14.67 -9.17
C THR A 109 6.09 13.17 -9.34
N VAL A 110 5.66 12.38 -8.33
CA VAL A 110 5.65 10.91 -8.41
C VAL A 110 4.35 10.46 -9.06
N GLU A 111 4.45 9.79 -10.20
CA GLU A 111 3.31 9.21 -10.89
C GLU A 111 3.08 7.76 -10.43
N LEU A 112 1.82 7.42 -10.16
CA LEU A 112 1.41 6.10 -9.72
C LEU A 112 0.69 5.38 -10.85
N ASN A 113 1.37 4.46 -11.52
CA ASN A 113 0.83 3.73 -12.66
C ASN A 113 0.24 2.38 -12.24
N THR A 114 -1.10 2.30 -12.20
CA THR A 114 -1.85 1.06 -11.87
C THR A 114 -2.03 0.11 -13.06
N LYS A 115 -1.64 0.54 -14.27
CA LYS A 115 -1.78 -0.25 -15.50
C LYS A 115 -0.55 -1.10 -15.83
N TRP A 116 0.44 -1.08 -14.97
CA TRP A 116 1.69 -1.79 -15.20
C TRP A 116 1.45 -3.29 -15.41
N GLY A 117 1.90 -3.74 -16.58
CA GLY A 117 1.41 -4.90 -17.29
C GLY A 117 1.61 -6.27 -16.64
N GLY A 118 0.80 -7.21 -17.09
CA GLY A 118 1.03 -8.65 -16.99
C GLY A 118 0.43 -9.33 -15.75
N PHE A 119 0.23 -8.65 -14.64
CA PHE A 119 -0.21 -9.28 -13.39
C PHE A 119 -1.73 -9.37 -13.20
N LYS A 120 -2.54 -8.75 -14.09
CA LYS A 120 -4.02 -8.83 -14.03
C LYS A 120 -4.55 -10.26 -14.00
N ASN A 121 -3.84 -11.20 -14.63
CA ASN A 121 -4.23 -12.60 -14.70
C ASN A 121 -3.67 -13.45 -13.56
N LEU A 122 -2.69 -12.93 -12.79
CA LEU A 122 -2.00 -13.67 -11.73
C LEU A 122 -2.68 -13.51 -10.36
N PHE A 123 -3.29 -12.35 -10.10
CA PHE A 123 -3.91 -12.06 -8.79
C PHE A 123 -5.40 -12.39 -8.72
N GLY A 124 -6.03 -12.90 -9.79
CA GLY A 124 -7.46 -13.23 -9.81
C GLY A 124 -8.36 -12.05 -9.45
N SER A 125 -9.61 -12.31 -9.11
CA SER A 125 -10.59 -11.32 -8.65
C SER A 125 -10.29 -10.73 -7.25
N GLU A 126 -9.25 -11.16 -6.57
CA GLU A 126 -8.91 -10.79 -5.19
C GLU A 126 -7.85 -9.69 -5.07
N GLY A 127 -7.58 -8.98 -6.18
CA GLY A 127 -7.05 -7.61 -6.16
C GLY A 127 -5.73 -7.36 -5.44
N GLY A 128 -4.70 -8.15 -5.69
CA GLY A 128 -3.33 -7.73 -5.41
C GLY A 128 -2.94 -6.62 -6.40
N PHE A 129 -3.29 -5.37 -6.13
CA PHE A 129 -2.89 -4.26 -6.97
C PHE A 129 -1.47 -3.85 -6.65
N ILE A 130 -0.61 -4.00 -7.62
CA ILE A 130 0.73 -3.44 -7.63
C ILE A 130 0.67 -2.09 -8.34
N VAL A 131 1.34 -1.11 -7.79
CA VAL A 131 1.49 0.24 -8.35
C VAL A 131 2.95 0.42 -8.73
N HIS A 132 3.22 0.86 -9.95
CA HIS A 132 4.53 1.33 -10.35
C HIS A 132 4.62 2.83 -10.06
N ALA A 133 5.46 3.21 -9.11
CA ALA A 133 5.77 4.60 -8.80
C ALA A 133 6.95 5.04 -9.68
N GLU A 134 6.73 6.06 -10.49
CA GLU A 134 7.69 6.60 -11.47
C GLU A 134 7.86 8.11 -11.28
N GLY A 135 8.89 8.69 -11.88
CA GLY A 135 9.19 10.11 -11.81
C GLY A 135 10.29 10.42 -10.80
N SER A 136 10.35 11.67 -10.35
CA SER A 136 11.33 12.12 -9.36
C SER A 136 10.62 12.68 -8.14
N GLY A 137 11.07 12.30 -6.96
CA GLY A 137 10.48 12.75 -5.69
C GLY A 137 10.47 11.67 -4.64
N LYS A 138 9.86 11.99 -3.51
CA LYS A 138 9.78 11.10 -2.35
C LYS A 138 8.41 10.45 -2.26
N ILE A 139 8.43 9.20 -1.82
CA ILE A 139 7.24 8.39 -1.50
C ILE A 139 7.30 7.97 -0.04
N VAL A 140 6.18 8.04 0.64
CA VAL A 140 5.99 7.51 1.99
C VAL A 140 5.28 6.18 1.88
N LEU A 141 5.95 5.13 2.33
CA LEU A 141 5.38 3.79 2.40
C LEU A 141 5.01 3.47 3.84
N SER A 142 3.91 2.77 4.01
CA SER A 142 3.44 2.24 5.28
C SER A 142 3.51 0.72 5.29
N CYS A 143 3.68 0.14 6.47
CA CYS A 143 3.64 -1.30 6.66
C CYS A 143 2.83 -1.65 7.92
N TYR A 144 2.39 -2.90 8.01
CA TYR A 144 1.82 -3.44 9.23
C TYR A 144 2.93 -4.12 10.05
N GLY A 145 3.16 -3.62 11.26
CA GLY A 145 4.29 -4.01 12.11
C GLY A 145 5.57 -3.25 11.77
N ALA A 146 6.71 -3.92 11.79
CA ALA A 146 8.01 -3.33 11.44
C ALA A 146 8.31 -3.50 9.95
N LEU A 147 9.08 -2.54 9.41
CA LEU A 147 9.62 -2.62 8.06
C LEU A 147 11.04 -3.19 8.09
N GLU A 148 11.33 -4.12 7.20
CA GLU A 148 12.66 -4.64 6.93
C GLU A 148 13.06 -4.39 5.48
N THR A 149 14.34 -4.14 5.24
CA THR A 149 14.91 -3.99 3.90
C THR A 149 15.88 -5.13 3.63
N TRP A 150 15.59 -5.91 2.60
CA TRP A 150 16.44 -7.01 2.15
C TRP A 150 17.09 -6.65 0.82
N ASN A 151 18.42 -6.75 0.75
CA ASN A 151 19.20 -6.50 -0.47
C ASN A 151 19.67 -7.85 -1.02
N LEU A 152 19.04 -8.28 -2.11
CA LEU A 152 19.37 -9.56 -2.74
C LEU A 152 20.55 -9.38 -3.69
N ALA A 153 21.57 -10.24 -3.52
CA ALA A 153 22.69 -10.31 -4.43
C ALA A 153 22.29 -10.90 -5.81
N PRO A 154 23.09 -10.68 -6.86
CA PRO A 154 22.83 -11.29 -8.17
C PRO A 154 22.65 -12.82 -8.08
N GLY A 155 21.50 -13.32 -8.53
CA GLY A 155 21.12 -14.73 -8.49
C GLY A 155 20.65 -15.26 -7.15
N GLU A 156 20.70 -14.47 -6.09
CA GLU A 156 20.10 -14.80 -4.80
C GLU A 156 18.58 -14.95 -4.93
N LYS A 157 18.04 -15.99 -4.31
CA LYS A 157 16.61 -16.32 -4.42
C LYS A 157 15.98 -16.40 -3.04
N ILE A 158 14.81 -15.82 -2.91
CA ILE A 158 13.96 -15.95 -1.72
C ILE A 158 12.52 -16.24 -2.11
N THR A 159 11.79 -16.86 -1.21
CA THR A 159 10.34 -17.02 -1.29
C THR A 159 9.71 -16.20 -0.18
N LEU A 160 8.72 -15.35 -0.51
CA LEU A 160 8.01 -14.49 0.42
C LEU A 160 6.50 -14.73 0.32
N ASP A 161 5.79 -14.84 1.45
CA ASP A 161 4.34 -14.78 1.45
C ASP A 161 3.85 -13.43 0.90
N THR A 162 2.82 -13.45 0.06
CA THR A 162 2.35 -12.24 -0.65
C THR A 162 1.89 -11.12 0.26
N GLY A 163 1.42 -11.45 1.46
CA GLY A 163 0.96 -10.47 2.47
C GLY A 163 2.09 -9.73 3.18
N HIS A 164 3.35 -10.15 2.99
CA HIS A 164 4.51 -9.50 3.60
C HIS A 164 5.25 -8.55 2.66
N MET A 165 4.95 -8.51 1.36
CA MET A 165 5.58 -7.58 0.42
C MET A 165 5.06 -6.15 0.65
N VAL A 166 6.00 -5.18 0.72
CA VAL A 166 5.70 -3.74 0.76
C VAL A 166 6.05 -3.09 -0.57
N ALA A 167 7.30 -3.22 -1.00
CA ALA A 167 7.79 -2.68 -2.27
C ALA A 167 9.05 -3.42 -2.73
N TYR A 168 9.40 -3.29 -4.01
CA TYR A 168 10.65 -3.83 -4.53
C TYR A 168 11.15 -3.05 -5.74
N ASP A 169 12.47 -3.10 -5.96
CA ASP A 169 13.11 -2.47 -7.11
C ASP A 169 12.81 -3.26 -8.40
N PRO A 170 12.54 -2.59 -9.54
CA PRO A 170 12.25 -3.26 -10.82
C PRO A 170 13.35 -4.20 -11.33
N SER A 171 14.57 -4.06 -10.80
CA SER A 171 15.71 -4.95 -11.09
C SER A 171 15.53 -6.38 -10.56
N LEU A 172 14.67 -6.59 -9.56
CA LEU A 172 14.32 -7.92 -9.08
C LEU A 172 13.42 -8.63 -10.09
N THR A 173 13.75 -9.90 -10.39
CA THR A 173 12.81 -10.77 -11.09
C THR A 173 11.84 -11.36 -10.08
N MET A 174 10.53 -11.24 -10.34
CA MET A 174 9.48 -11.75 -9.47
C MET A 174 8.57 -12.71 -10.22
N SER A 175 8.22 -13.83 -9.57
CA SER A 175 7.16 -14.73 -10.02
C SER A 175 6.22 -15.08 -8.87
N LEU A 176 4.95 -15.32 -9.23
CA LEU A 176 3.89 -15.69 -8.28
C LEU A 176 3.54 -17.17 -8.44
N ARG A 177 3.48 -17.90 -7.34
CA ARG A 177 3.01 -19.29 -7.34
C ARG A 177 2.22 -19.64 -6.09
N LYS A 178 1.59 -20.81 -6.10
CA LYS A 178 1.00 -21.39 -4.88
C LYS A 178 2.13 -21.92 -3.98
N ALA A 179 2.00 -21.68 -2.67
CA ALA A 179 2.98 -22.15 -1.69
C ALA A 179 3.08 -23.68 -1.66
N THR A 180 1.95 -24.36 -1.84
CA THR A 180 1.85 -25.84 -1.81
C THR A 180 1.21 -26.40 -3.08
N GLY A 181 1.48 -27.66 -3.38
CA GLY A 181 1.05 -28.34 -4.63
C GLY A 181 -0.44 -28.69 -4.72
N GLY A 182 -1.28 -28.34 -3.73
CA GLY A 182 -2.71 -28.68 -3.76
C GLY A 182 -3.59 -27.81 -2.85
N ILE A 183 -4.85 -27.64 -3.23
CA ILE A 183 -5.83 -26.80 -2.49
C ILE A 183 -6.00 -27.31 -1.04
N VAL A 184 -6.01 -28.61 -0.81
CA VAL A 184 -6.15 -29.20 0.52
C VAL A 184 -4.92 -28.92 1.42
N GLN A 185 -3.73 -28.92 0.85
CA GLN A 185 -2.50 -28.58 1.57
C GLN A 185 -2.42 -27.07 1.83
N MET A 186 -2.84 -26.24 0.88
CA MET A 186 -2.93 -24.78 1.05
C MET A 186 -3.86 -24.40 2.21
N VAL A 187 -5.02 -25.02 2.32
CA VAL A 187 -5.95 -24.80 3.43
C VAL A 187 -5.39 -25.30 4.77
N LYS A 188 -4.64 -26.40 4.77
CA LYS A 188 -4.03 -26.97 6.00
C LYS A 188 -2.81 -26.21 6.48
N SER A 189 -2.00 -25.67 5.59
CA SER A 189 -0.80 -24.90 5.94
C SER A 189 -1.09 -23.45 6.30
N GLY A 190 -2.25 -22.92 5.89
CA GLY A 190 -2.54 -21.49 5.98
C GLY A 190 -1.81 -20.65 4.93
N GLU A 191 -0.86 -21.25 4.19
CA GLU A 191 -0.04 -20.56 3.20
C GLU A 191 -0.75 -20.54 1.84
N GLY A 192 -1.05 -19.32 1.35
CA GLY A 192 -1.79 -19.13 0.11
C GLY A 192 -0.89 -19.01 -1.13
N LEU A 193 -0.63 -17.81 -1.52
CA LEU A 193 0.22 -17.43 -2.64
C LEU A 193 1.56 -16.90 -2.13
N VAL A 194 2.63 -17.22 -2.83
CA VAL A 194 3.97 -16.74 -2.51
C VAL A 194 4.61 -16.08 -3.74
N PHE A 195 5.46 -15.11 -3.48
CA PHE A 195 6.37 -14.55 -4.47
C PHE A 195 7.72 -15.24 -4.37
N ASP A 196 8.27 -15.66 -5.50
CA ASP A 196 9.69 -16.00 -5.61
C ASP A 196 10.40 -14.79 -6.23
N PHE A 197 11.34 -14.21 -5.50
CA PHE A 197 12.20 -13.14 -5.96
C PHE A 197 13.59 -13.64 -6.28
N THR A 198 14.19 -13.06 -7.33
CA THR A 198 15.60 -13.31 -7.69
C THR A 198 16.29 -11.96 -7.87
N GLY A 199 17.41 -11.75 -7.14
CA GLY A 199 18.24 -10.56 -7.22
C GLY A 199 19.02 -10.41 -8.54
N PRO A 200 19.59 -9.25 -8.78
CA PRO A 200 19.91 -8.22 -7.78
C PRO A 200 18.81 -7.20 -7.56
N GLY A 201 18.70 -6.67 -6.35
CA GLY A 201 17.82 -5.54 -6.04
C GLY A 201 17.36 -5.52 -4.59
N ARG A 202 16.62 -4.47 -4.25
CA ARG A 202 16.10 -4.23 -2.91
C ARG A 202 14.65 -4.67 -2.82
N LEU A 203 14.31 -5.35 -1.72
CA LEU A 203 12.95 -5.74 -1.36
C LEU A 203 12.62 -5.19 0.04
N LEU A 204 11.51 -4.49 0.17
CA LEU A 204 10.96 -4.01 1.42
C LEU A 204 9.83 -4.93 1.86
N VAL A 205 9.90 -5.38 3.11
CA VAL A 205 8.95 -6.34 3.66
C VAL A 205 8.39 -5.86 5.00
N GLN A 206 7.17 -6.27 5.28
CA GLN A 206 6.50 -6.02 6.57
C GLN A 206 6.45 -7.29 7.42
N THR A 207 6.60 -7.13 8.72
CA THR A 207 6.70 -8.28 9.65
C THR A 207 5.35 -8.90 9.99
N ARG A 208 4.25 -8.29 9.61
CA ARG A 208 2.88 -8.78 9.85
C ARG A 208 2.09 -8.80 8.55
N ASN A 209 1.20 -9.77 8.43
CA ASN A 209 0.29 -9.92 7.29
C ASN A 209 -1.09 -9.33 7.65
N PRO A 210 -1.55 -8.25 6.98
CA PRO A 210 -2.86 -7.65 7.25
C PRO A 210 -4.02 -8.62 7.06
N ASN A 211 -3.93 -9.53 6.08
CA ASN A 211 -5.00 -10.49 5.80
C ASN A 211 -5.17 -11.51 6.92
N GLU A 212 -4.07 -11.95 7.55
CA GLU A 212 -4.11 -12.84 8.71
C GLU A 212 -4.78 -12.16 9.91
N PHE A 213 -4.44 -10.89 10.15
CA PHE A 213 -5.08 -10.11 11.22
C PHE A 213 -6.57 -9.95 10.97
N LEU A 214 -6.99 -9.59 9.75
CA LEU A 214 -8.41 -9.48 9.40
C LEU A 214 -9.12 -10.84 9.51
N GLY A 215 -8.46 -11.92 9.12
CA GLY A 215 -8.96 -13.29 9.30
C GLY A 215 -9.16 -13.65 10.76
N PHE A 216 -8.19 -13.32 11.62
CA PHE A 216 -8.29 -13.52 13.08
C PHE A 216 -9.45 -12.73 13.68
N ILE A 217 -9.57 -11.44 13.36
CA ILE A 217 -10.68 -10.60 13.82
C ILE A 217 -12.02 -11.15 13.31
N GLY A 218 -12.10 -11.51 12.04
CA GLY A 218 -13.30 -12.10 11.43
C GLY A 218 -13.74 -13.38 12.14
N ALA A 219 -12.80 -14.27 12.47
CA ALA A 219 -13.08 -15.50 13.22
C ALA A 219 -13.53 -15.19 14.67
N ALA A 220 -12.91 -14.20 15.32
CA ALA A 220 -13.26 -13.81 16.69
C ALA A 220 -14.65 -13.15 16.80
N LEU A 221 -15.06 -12.39 15.79
CA LEU A 221 -16.34 -11.66 15.77
C LEU A 221 -17.47 -12.43 15.10
N GLY A 222 -17.18 -13.37 14.23
CA GLY A 222 -18.11 -14.08 13.36
C GLY A 222 -18.40 -15.49 13.79
N GLY A 223 -18.83 -15.72 15.01
CA GLY A 223 -19.52 -16.96 15.31
C GLY A 223 -20.72 -17.14 14.37
N ASN A 224 -20.67 -18.07 13.42
CA ASN A 224 -21.77 -18.59 12.60
C ASN A 224 -22.33 -17.72 11.47
N ASN A 225 -21.54 -17.44 10.44
CA ASN A 225 -22.11 -17.35 9.10
C ASN A 225 -21.14 -17.93 8.07
N ALA A 226 -21.39 -19.13 7.66
CA ALA A 226 -20.74 -19.77 6.52
C ALA A 226 -21.01 -18.91 5.27
N GLY A 227 -19.99 -18.25 4.72
CA GLY A 227 -20.01 -17.70 3.36
C GLY A 227 -19.95 -16.19 3.19
N GLY A 228 -19.83 -15.37 4.23
CA GLY A 228 -19.73 -13.91 4.09
C GLY A 228 -18.39 -13.36 4.57
N ARG A 229 -17.68 -12.63 3.73
CA ARG A 229 -16.51 -11.83 4.13
C ARG A 229 -16.92 -10.82 5.19
N PRO A 230 -16.17 -10.67 6.31
CA PRO A 230 -16.45 -9.62 7.27
C PRO A 230 -16.21 -8.26 6.61
N SER A 231 -17.27 -7.46 6.52
CA SER A 231 -17.19 -6.06 6.09
C SER A 231 -16.86 -5.21 7.31
N VAL A 232 -15.84 -4.35 7.19
CA VAL A 232 -15.48 -3.35 8.22
C VAL A 232 -16.68 -2.44 8.56
N ALA A 233 -17.61 -2.24 7.63
CA ALA A 233 -18.86 -1.49 7.85
C ALA A 233 -19.76 -2.14 8.93
N GLY A 234 -19.72 -3.45 9.12
CA GLY A 234 -20.50 -4.14 10.15
C GLY A 234 -19.95 -3.99 11.57
N LEU A 235 -18.71 -3.56 11.72
CA LEU A 235 -18.06 -3.31 13.02
C LEU A 235 -18.44 -1.96 13.63
N LEU A 236 -18.81 -0.98 12.80
CA LEU A 236 -19.09 0.40 13.23
C LEU A 236 -20.58 0.66 13.53
N THR A 237 -21.46 -0.32 13.38
CA THR A 237 -22.93 -0.17 13.53
C THR A 237 -23.54 -1.00 14.65
N ARG A 238 -22.76 -1.51 15.62
CA ARG A 238 -23.31 -2.11 16.84
C ARG A 238 -23.24 -1.11 17.99
N ASP A 239 -24.38 -0.45 18.22
CA ASP A 239 -24.73 0.18 19.50
C ASP A 239 -25.00 -0.88 20.57
#